data_6394113e2ca0d8d60884e6f61b89e102
#
_entry.id   6394113e2ca0d8d60884e6f61b89e102
#
_cell.length_a   1.000
_cell.length_b   1.000
_cell.length_c   1.000
_cell.angle_alpha   90.00
_cell.angle_beta   90.00
_cell.angle_gamma   90.00
#
_symmetry.space_group_name_H-M   'P 1'
#
loop_
_entity.id
_entity.type
_entity.pdbx_description
1 polymer ?
#
loop_
_entity_poly.entity_id
_entity_poly.type
_entity_poly.pdbx_seq_one_letter_code
_entity_poly.pdbx_strand_id
1 'polypeptide(L)'
;TDTFLTVCQTMNFTAAAKQLNITQPAVSQHIHFLEEQYNTSLFIYRNKQLFLTHSGEILRKHLLTMKNDEKNIKEELKSNFTGIETLSIGVTMTIGEYAIVDKLANFLIQHPEINVHLHYGNTLQLLKLLDNGQISMAIVEGNYPKENYSHKKYSTEDYIAVCAASHIFMADHPHTISDLVCERLLVREEGSGTRNILEQSLISRGFRISDFVHYTKVENMHTIIDLLKKDCGISFLYKIAVENELKSGILKEISLDDFKMQHDFDIIWEKHSIYTDKYLSICEEFMYF
;
A
#
# COMPACT_ATOMS: atom_id res chain seq x y z
N THR A 1 14.58 -17.46 -16.11
CA THR A 1 13.56 -16.70 -15.36
C THR A 1 14.23 -15.67 -14.44
N ASP A 2 15.10 -16.07 -13.51
CA ASP A 2 15.71 -15.15 -12.54
C ASP A 2 16.53 -14.04 -13.21
N THR A 3 17.30 -14.36 -14.28
CA THR A 3 18.07 -13.36 -15.02
C THR A 3 17.16 -12.26 -15.58
N PHE A 4 16.03 -12.63 -16.18
CA PHE A 4 15.07 -11.67 -16.71
C PHE A 4 14.47 -10.78 -15.61
N LEU A 5 14.00 -11.36 -14.50
CA LEU A 5 13.46 -10.61 -13.36
C LEU A 5 14.51 -9.68 -12.73
N THR A 6 15.77 -10.12 -12.62
CA THR A 6 16.86 -9.26 -12.11
C THR A 6 17.16 -8.09 -13.06
N VAL A 7 17.12 -8.31 -14.38
CA VAL A 7 17.25 -7.21 -15.35
C VAL A 7 16.07 -6.24 -15.23
N CYS A 8 14.84 -6.74 -15.03
CA CYS A 8 13.66 -5.89 -14.79
C CYS A 8 13.80 -5.02 -13.52
N GLN A 9 14.42 -5.55 -12.47
CA GLN A 9 14.64 -4.80 -11.22
C GLN A 9 15.72 -3.73 -11.35
N THR A 10 16.82 -4.06 -12.03
CA THR A 10 17.98 -3.17 -12.13
C THR A 10 17.91 -2.22 -13.32
N MET A 11 17.12 -2.54 -14.34
CA MET A 11 17.06 -1.88 -15.66
C MET A 11 18.46 -1.66 -16.25
N ASN A 12 19.40 -2.59 -15.96
CA ASN A 12 20.79 -2.51 -16.37
C ASN A 12 21.43 -3.91 -16.40
N PHE A 13 21.87 -4.34 -17.58
CA PHE A 13 22.48 -5.68 -17.78
C PHE A 13 23.76 -5.89 -16.96
N THR A 14 24.59 -4.84 -16.80
CA THR A 14 25.82 -4.93 -16.01
C THR A 14 25.52 -5.02 -14.50
N ALA A 15 24.54 -4.26 -14.03
CA ALA A 15 24.10 -4.33 -12.63
C ALA A 15 23.46 -5.69 -12.32
N ALA A 16 22.62 -6.20 -13.22
CA ALA A 16 22.04 -7.55 -13.11
C ALA A 16 23.10 -8.65 -13.07
N ALA A 17 24.13 -8.53 -13.93
CA ALA A 17 25.25 -9.48 -13.96
C ALA A 17 26.00 -9.53 -12.62
N LYS A 18 26.27 -8.36 -12.02
CA LYS A 18 26.90 -8.26 -10.70
C LYS A 18 26.00 -8.90 -9.60
N GLN A 19 24.71 -8.61 -9.62
CA GLN A 19 23.77 -9.16 -8.63
C GLN A 19 23.65 -10.68 -8.73
N LEU A 20 23.72 -11.24 -9.94
CA LEU A 20 23.62 -12.68 -10.21
C LEU A 20 24.97 -13.42 -10.12
N ASN A 21 26.08 -12.71 -9.89
CA ASN A 21 27.45 -13.26 -9.92
C ASN A 21 27.79 -13.99 -11.23
N ILE A 22 27.34 -13.45 -12.37
CA ILE A 22 27.66 -13.91 -13.72
C ILE A 22 28.20 -12.78 -14.58
N THR A 23 28.63 -13.08 -15.80
CA THR A 23 29.13 -12.06 -16.73
C THR A 23 27.99 -11.34 -17.45
N GLN A 24 28.20 -10.08 -17.84
CA GLN A 24 27.20 -9.32 -18.62
C GLN A 24 26.86 -10.02 -19.97
N PRO A 25 27.83 -10.60 -20.73
CA PRO A 25 27.49 -11.40 -21.91
C PRO A 25 26.57 -12.58 -21.61
N ALA A 26 26.74 -13.27 -20.47
CA ALA A 26 25.82 -14.35 -20.06
C ALA A 26 24.40 -13.84 -19.80
N VAL A 27 24.25 -12.68 -19.13
CA VAL A 27 22.94 -12.02 -18.96
C VAL A 27 22.31 -11.74 -20.32
N SER A 28 23.08 -11.13 -21.25
CA SER A 28 22.57 -10.82 -22.60
C SER A 28 22.12 -12.07 -23.35
N GLN A 29 22.90 -13.15 -23.25
CA GLN A 29 22.59 -14.44 -23.89
C GLN A 29 21.32 -15.05 -23.30
N HIS A 30 21.12 -15.00 -21.97
CA HIS A 30 19.91 -15.48 -21.32
C HIS A 30 18.66 -14.69 -21.77
N ILE A 31 18.78 -13.36 -21.91
CA ILE A 31 17.67 -12.54 -22.39
C ILE A 31 17.36 -12.83 -23.85
N HIS A 32 18.39 -12.91 -24.70
CA HIS A 32 18.23 -13.25 -26.11
C HIS A 32 17.55 -14.61 -26.30
N PHE A 33 17.97 -15.63 -25.53
CA PHE A 33 17.31 -16.93 -25.54
C PHE A 33 15.81 -16.88 -25.20
N LEU A 34 15.44 -16.05 -24.21
CA LEU A 34 14.01 -15.86 -23.86
C LEU A 34 13.28 -15.12 -24.98
N GLU A 35 13.88 -14.12 -25.61
CA GLU A 35 13.29 -13.39 -26.72
C GLU A 35 13.08 -14.29 -27.95
N GLU A 36 14.02 -15.18 -28.23
CA GLU A 36 13.88 -16.21 -29.25
C GLU A 36 12.76 -17.22 -28.91
N GLN A 37 12.74 -17.71 -27.65
CA GLN A 37 11.74 -18.67 -27.18
C GLN A 37 10.32 -18.14 -27.32
N TYR A 38 10.10 -16.86 -27.01
CA TYR A 38 8.77 -16.21 -27.07
C TYR A 38 8.55 -15.47 -28.40
N ASN A 39 9.55 -15.50 -29.31
CA ASN A 39 9.52 -14.80 -30.59
C ASN A 39 9.09 -13.34 -30.48
N THR A 40 9.62 -12.65 -29.48
CA THR A 40 9.30 -11.24 -29.22
C THR A 40 10.44 -10.55 -28.45
N SER A 41 10.65 -9.25 -28.68
CA SER A 41 11.58 -8.48 -27.88
C SER A 41 10.97 -8.15 -26.52
N LEU A 42 11.73 -8.38 -25.45
CA LEU A 42 11.32 -8.12 -24.07
C LEU A 42 11.83 -6.78 -23.54
N PHE A 43 12.97 -6.32 -24.11
CA PHE A 43 13.57 -5.04 -23.76
C PHE A 43 13.80 -4.19 -25.01
N ILE A 44 13.84 -2.87 -24.80
CA ILE A 44 14.16 -1.88 -25.83
C ILE A 44 15.05 -0.78 -25.26
N TYR A 45 16.05 -0.35 -26.04
CA TYR A 45 16.84 0.83 -25.70
C TYR A 45 16.22 2.09 -26.33
N ARG A 46 15.97 3.10 -25.49
CA ARG A 46 15.60 4.45 -25.93
C ARG A 46 16.51 5.45 -25.23
N ASN A 47 17.14 6.34 -25.97
CA ASN A 47 18.06 7.36 -25.43
C ASN A 47 19.12 6.79 -24.46
N LYS A 48 19.71 5.65 -24.80
CA LYS A 48 20.69 4.92 -23.96
C LYS A 48 20.14 4.36 -22.63
N GLN A 49 18.84 4.40 -22.42
CA GLN A 49 18.18 3.78 -21.28
C GLN A 49 17.45 2.52 -21.72
N LEU A 50 17.45 1.52 -20.83
CA LEU A 50 16.76 0.26 -21.03
C LEU A 50 15.31 0.39 -20.55
N PHE A 51 14.36 -0.10 -21.35
CA PHE A 51 12.93 -0.15 -21.02
C PHE A 51 12.38 -1.54 -21.33
N LEU A 52 11.37 -1.96 -20.59
CA LEU A 52 10.55 -3.12 -20.96
C LEU A 52 9.67 -2.78 -22.18
N THR A 53 9.47 -3.76 -23.04
CA THR A 53 8.41 -3.73 -24.04
C THR A 53 7.09 -4.11 -23.40
N HIS A 54 5.98 -3.97 -24.10
CA HIS A 54 4.67 -4.47 -23.65
C HIS A 54 4.71 -6.00 -23.38
N SER A 55 5.37 -6.76 -24.27
CA SER A 55 5.59 -8.21 -24.06
C SER A 55 6.46 -8.49 -22.83
N GLY A 56 7.47 -7.65 -22.58
CA GLY A 56 8.32 -7.72 -21.40
C GLY A 56 7.52 -7.50 -20.10
N GLU A 57 6.61 -6.53 -20.09
CA GLU A 57 5.72 -6.27 -18.93
C GLU A 57 4.78 -7.46 -18.66
N ILE A 58 4.18 -8.03 -19.71
CA ILE A 58 3.34 -9.23 -19.61
C ILE A 58 4.14 -10.38 -19.00
N LEU A 59 5.33 -10.66 -19.56
CA LEU A 59 6.17 -11.76 -19.08
C LEU A 59 6.63 -11.53 -17.64
N ARG A 60 7.04 -10.30 -17.29
CA ARG A 60 7.44 -9.93 -15.92
C ARG A 60 6.34 -10.24 -14.92
N LYS A 61 5.12 -9.81 -15.22
CA LYS A 61 3.95 -10.02 -14.36
C LYS A 61 3.71 -11.51 -14.09
N HIS A 62 3.64 -12.32 -15.14
CA HIS A 62 3.37 -13.76 -14.97
C HIS A 62 4.52 -14.49 -14.27
N LEU A 63 5.78 -14.15 -14.54
CA LEU A 63 6.91 -14.77 -13.89
C LEU A 63 6.99 -14.41 -12.40
N LEU A 64 6.59 -13.21 -12.00
CA LEU A 64 6.48 -12.83 -10.59
C LEU A 64 5.41 -13.65 -9.89
N THR A 65 4.20 -13.73 -10.46
CA THR A 65 3.12 -14.57 -9.91
C THR A 65 3.56 -16.04 -9.76
N MET A 66 4.18 -16.63 -10.80
CA MET A 66 4.69 -18.01 -10.75
C MET A 66 5.74 -18.20 -9.65
N LYS A 67 6.64 -17.23 -9.44
CA LYS A 67 7.67 -17.29 -8.40
C LYS A 67 7.05 -17.19 -6.99
N ASN A 68 6.03 -16.37 -6.84
CA ASN A 68 5.30 -16.23 -5.58
C ASN A 68 4.52 -17.51 -5.27
N ASP A 69 3.84 -18.08 -6.25
CA ASP A 69 3.13 -19.36 -6.11
C ASP A 69 4.11 -20.51 -5.78
N GLU A 70 5.27 -20.57 -6.42
CA GLU A 70 6.31 -21.57 -6.08
C GLU A 70 6.77 -21.44 -4.61
N LYS A 71 6.91 -20.22 -4.10
CA LYS A 71 7.24 -19.99 -2.70
C LYS A 71 6.12 -20.49 -1.79
N ASN A 72 4.88 -20.16 -2.09
CA ASN A 72 3.71 -20.60 -1.33
C ASN A 72 3.59 -22.15 -1.33
N ILE A 73 3.84 -22.82 -2.46
CA ILE A 73 3.90 -24.28 -2.55
C ILE A 73 4.96 -24.85 -1.59
N LYS A 74 6.16 -24.25 -1.55
CA LYS A 74 7.23 -24.67 -0.63
C LYS A 74 6.84 -24.52 0.84
N GLU A 75 6.13 -23.46 1.17
CA GLU A 75 5.62 -23.21 2.52
C GLU A 75 4.49 -24.20 2.87
N GLU A 76 3.57 -24.48 1.96
CA GLU A 76 2.52 -25.48 2.12
C GLU A 76 3.09 -26.90 2.32
N LEU A 77 4.10 -27.28 1.55
CA LEU A 77 4.78 -28.57 1.73
C LEU A 77 5.47 -28.68 3.10
N LYS A 78 6.00 -27.56 3.63
CA LYS A 78 6.55 -27.52 4.99
C LYS A 78 5.46 -27.63 6.04
N SER A 79 4.35 -26.90 5.88
CA SER A 79 3.24 -26.90 6.83
C SER A 79 2.59 -28.30 6.95
N ASN A 80 2.50 -29.06 5.86
CA ASN A 80 2.06 -30.45 5.88
C ASN A 80 2.95 -31.36 6.78
N PHE A 81 4.21 -31.02 6.95
CA PHE A 81 5.16 -31.74 7.83
C PHE A 81 5.11 -31.26 9.29
N THR A 82 4.90 -29.96 9.50
CA THR A 82 4.97 -29.33 10.83
C THR A 82 3.60 -29.15 11.47
N GLY A 83 2.51 -29.22 10.67
CA GLY A 83 1.17 -28.86 11.11
C GLY A 83 0.96 -27.37 11.38
N ILE A 84 1.96 -26.52 11.03
CA ILE A 84 1.94 -25.10 11.28
C ILE A 84 1.95 -24.36 9.95
N GLU A 85 0.91 -23.60 9.69
CA GLU A 85 0.81 -22.70 8.54
C GLU A 85 1.28 -21.29 8.92
N THR A 86 1.87 -20.54 7.97
CA THR A 86 2.25 -19.14 8.16
C THR A 86 1.57 -18.28 7.11
N LEU A 87 0.83 -17.27 7.56
CA LEU A 87 0.16 -16.28 6.74
C LEU A 87 0.86 -14.93 6.90
N SER A 88 1.47 -14.41 5.82
CA SER A 88 2.14 -13.11 5.82
C SER A 88 1.22 -12.06 5.19
N ILE A 89 0.79 -11.09 5.97
CA ILE A 89 -0.15 -10.02 5.56
C ILE A 89 0.54 -8.67 5.67
N GLY A 90 0.46 -7.86 4.61
CA GLY A 90 0.84 -6.46 4.66
C GLY A 90 -0.33 -5.58 5.10
N VAL A 91 -0.07 -4.59 5.91
CA VAL A 91 -1.08 -3.60 6.32
C VAL A 91 -0.48 -2.19 6.31
N THR A 92 -1.27 -1.22 5.86
CA THR A 92 -0.87 0.18 6.04
C THR A 92 -1.00 0.60 7.50
N MET A 93 -0.36 1.71 7.88
CA MET A 93 -0.33 2.15 9.28
C MET A 93 -1.73 2.35 9.86
N THR A 94 -2.61 3.03 9.13
CA THR A 94 -3.99 3.28 9.58
C THR A 94 -4.74 1.97 9.80
N ILE A 95 -4.65 1.06 8.84
CA ILE A 95 -5.36 -0.23 8.91
C ILE A 95 -4.80 -1.10 10.02
N GLY A 96 -3.47 -1.21 10.13
CA GLY A 96 -2.81 -2.06 11.11
C GLY A 96 -3.00 -1.61 12.56
N GLU A 97 -3.16 -0.30 12.79
CA GLU A 97 -3.30 0.25 14.14
C GLU A 97 -4.77 0.43 14.56
N TYR A 98 -5.69 0.67 13.62
CA TYR A 98 -7.06 1.10 13.95
C TYR A 98 -8.18 0.24 13.36
N ALA A 99 -7.94 -0.52 12.29
CA ALA A 99 -9.02 -1.21 11.58
C ALA A 99 -8.96 -2.74 11.66
N ILE A 100 -7.76 -3.35 11.77
CA ILE A 100 -7.63 -4.81 11.65
C ILE A 100 -7.72 -5.55 12.98
N VAL A 101 -7.45 -4.87 14.11
CA VAL A 101 -7.12 -5.52 15.40
C VAL A 101 -8.21 -6.49 15.86
N ASP A 102 -9.46 -6.07 15.89
CA ASP A 102 -10.58 -6.90 16.36
C ASP A 102 -10.81 -8.11 15.44
N LYS A 103 -10.75 -7.90 14.13
CA LYS A 103 -10.92 -8.97 13.14
C LYS A 103 -9.76 -9.96 13.16
N LEU A 104 -8.54 -9.45 13.29
CA LEU A 104 -7.35 -10.30 13.46
C LEU A 104 -7.39 -11.11 14.76
N ALA A 105 -7.84 -10.50 15.87
CA ALA A 105 -7.98 -11.21 17.13
C ALA A 105 -8.97 -12.38 17.00
N ASN A 106 -10.11 -12.16 16.37
CA ASN A 106 -11.09 -13.21 16.10
C ASN A 106 -10.51 -14.33 15.23
N PHE A 107 -9.80 -13.95 14.15
CA PHE A 107 -9.14 -14.90 13.27
C PHE A 107 -8.13 -15.77 14.03
N LEU A 108 -7.25 -15.17 14.85
CA LEU A 108 -6.24 -15.90 15.64
C LEU A 108 -6.85 -16.84 16.69
N ILE A 109 -8.01 -16.49 17.26
CA ILE A 109 -8.73 -17.35 18.19
C ILE A 109 -9.32 -18.59 17.48
N GLN A 110 -9.79 -18.41 16.23
CA GLN A 110 -10.40 -19.50 15.46
C GLN A 110 -9.36 -20.40 14.79
N HIS A 111 -8.16 -19.86 14.49
CA HIS A 111 -7.08 -20.55 13.80
C HIS A 111 -5.79 -20.57 14.62
N PRO A 112 -5.78 -21.28 15.77
CA PRO A 112 -4.59 -21.35 16.64
C PRO A 112 -3.39 -22.06 15.97
N GLU A 113 -3.62 -22.80 14.87
CA GLU A 113 -2.61 -23.50 14.08
C GLU A 113 -1.90 -22.58 13.08
N ILE A 114 -2.44 -21.35 12.83
CA ILE A 114 -1.88 -20.41 11.85
C ILE A 114 -1.00 -19.37 12.54
N ASN A 115 0.26 -19.28 12.14
CA ASN A 115 1.11 -18.15 12.48
C ASN A 115 0.83 -16.98 11.54
N VAL A 116 0.53 -15.81 12.09
CA VAL A 116 0.32 -14.59 11.29
C VAL A 116 1.51 -13.65 11.44
N HIS A 117 2.11 -13.27 10.33
CA HIS A 117 3.13 -12.25 10.26
C HIS A 117 2.54 -10.97 9.67
N LEU A 118 2.43 -9.91 10.46
CA LEU A 118 1.98 -8.60 10.02
C LEU A 118 3.17 -7.73 9.60
N HIS A 119 3.14 -7.28 8.35
CA HIS A 119 4.14 -6.39 7.78
C HIS A 119 3.55 -4.99 7.62
N TYR A 120 4.11 -4.02 8.33
CA TYR A 120 3.72 -2.62 8.21
C TYR A 120 4.48 -1.91 7.10
N GLY A 121 3.79 -1.08 6.35
CA GLY A 121 4.38 -0.26 5.30
C GLY A 121 3.38 0.75 4.73
N ASN A 122 3.85 1.66 3.90
CA ASN A 122 2.94 2.45 3.07
C ASN A 122 2.49 1.63 1.84
N THR A 123 1.45 2.09 1.14
CA THR A 123 0.87 1.36 0.01
C THR A 123 1.94 0.95 -1.01
N LEU A 124 2.85 1.86 -1.39
CA LEU A 124 3.91 1.55 -2.36
C LEU A 124 4.90 0.48 -1.87
N GLN A 125 5.23 0.49 -0.58
CA GLN A 125 6.10 -0.53 0.02
C GLN A 125 5.41 -1.89 0.02
N LEU A 126 4.12 -1.94 0.42
CA LEU A 126 3.35 -3.17 0.47
C LEU A 126 3.15 -3.79 -0.93
N LEU A 127 2.88 -2.97 -1.95
CA LEU A 127 2.82 -3.46 -3.33
C LEU A 127 4.14 -4.11 -3.76
N LYS A 128 5.30 -3.52 -3.40
CA LYS A 128 6.61 -4.14 -3.67
C LYS A 128 6.81 -5.45 -2.92
N LEU A 129 6.37 -5.55 -1.66
CA LEU A 129 6.46 -6.80 -0.90
C LEU A 129 5.56 -7.88 -1.52
N LEU A 130 4.37 -7.52 -1.99
CA LEU A 130 3.44 -8.41 -2.68
C LEU A 130 4.02 -8.88 -4.00
N ASP A 131 4.50 -7.96 -4.86
CA ASP A 131 5.13 -8.26 -6.15
C ASP A 131 6.37 -9.18 -6.01
N ASN A 132 7.08 -9.12 -4.87
CA ASN A 132 8.24 -9.96 -4.59
C ASN A 132 7.89 -11.23 -3.78
N GLY A 133 6.62 -11.52 -3.52
CA GLY A 133 6.15 -12.68 -2.76
C GLY A 133 6.63 -12.72 -1.31
N GLN A 134 6.92 -11.56 -0.72
CA GLN A 134 7.31 -11.48 0.69
C GLN A 134 6.10 -11.47 1.60
N ILE A 135 4.95 -11.06 1.09
CA ILE A 135 3.63 -11.15 1.71
C ILE A 135 2.66 -11.83 0.74
N SER A 136 1.68 -12.53 1.28
CA SER A 136 0.65 -13.24 0.50
C SER A 136 -0.51 -12.34 0.10
N MET A 137 -0.85 -11.41 0.98
CA MET A 137 -1.96 -10.47 0.84
C MET A 137 -1.56 -9.13 1.45
N ALA A 138 -2.24 -8.06 1.06
CA ALA A 138 -2.12 -6.78 1.74
C ALA A 138 -3.50 -6.14 1.93
N ILE A 139 -3.67 -5.40 3.02
CA ILE A 139 -4.84 -4.55 3.23
C ILE A 139 -4.35 -3.10 3.12
N VAL A 140 -4.86 -2.40 2.14
CA VAL A 140 -4.36 -1.08 1.74
C VAL A 140 -5.48 -0.06 1.62
N GLU A 141 -5.11 1.19 1.86
CA GLU A 141 -5.89 2.36 1.51
C GLU A 141 -5.23 3.11 0.35
N GLY A 142 -5.99 3.99 -0.29
CA GLY A 142 -5.47 4.84 -1.35
C GLY A 142 -5.53 4.20 -2.74
N ASN A 143 -4.95 4.90 -3.70
CA ASN A 143 -4.95 4.47 -5.08
C ASN A 143 -3.81 3.49 -5.35
N TYR A 144 -4.13 2.39 -6.00
CA TYR A 144 -3.20 1.41 -6.51
C TYR A 144 -3.67 0.92 -7.89
N PRO A 145 -2.82 0.35 -8.75
CA PRO A 145 -3.22 -0.13 -10.08
C PRO A 145 -4.09 -1.39 -9.96
N LYS A 146 -5.42 -1.20 -9.83
CA LYS A 146 -6.41 -2.28 -9.62
C LYS A 146 -6.37 -3.36 -10.70
N GLU A 147 -5.94 -3.03 -11.90
CA GLU A 147 -5.77 -3.98 -13.00
C GLU A 147 -4.68 -5.04 -12.74
N ASN A 148 -3.75 -4.76 -11.83
CA ASN A 148 -2.62 -5.64 -11.53
C ASN A 148 -2.90 -6.64 -10.40
N TYR A 149 -3.89 -6.37 -9.55
CA TYR A 149 -4.18 -7.17 -8.36
C TYR A 149 -5.63 -7.65 -8.37
N SER A 150 -5.87 -8.83 -7.82
CA SER A 150 -7.20 -9.21 -7.35
C SER A 150 -7.49 -8.46 -6.06
N HIS A 151 -8.74 -8.10 -5.84
CA HIS A 151 -9.10 -7.33 -4.65
C HIS A 151 -10.48 -7.68 -4.14
N LYS A 152 -10.68 -7.48 -2.85
CA LYS A 152 -11.98 -7.51 -2.18
C LYS A 152 -12.07 -6.34 -1.21
N LYS A 153 -13.21 -5.65 -1.22
CA LYS A 153 -13.41 -4.53 -0.29
C LYS A 153 -13.41 -5.03 1.15
N TYR A 154 -12.59 -4.39 1.99
CA TYR A 154 -12.49 -4.66 3.43
C TYR A 154 -13.47 -3.83 4.23
N SER A 155 -13.47 -2.51 4.04
CA SER A 155 -14.40 -1.54 4.67
C SER A 155 -14.50 -0.27 3.83
N THR A 156 -15.43 0.60 4.21
CA THR A 156 -15.53 1.96 3.68
C THR A 156 -15.43 2.93 4.85
N GLU A 157 -14.47 3.84 4.80
CA GLU A 157 -14.12 4.72 5.91
C GLU A 157 -14.32 6.19 5.55
N ASP A 158 -14.84 6.97 6.51
CA ASP A 158 -14.90 8.42 6.40
C ASP A 158 -13.51 9.02 6.47
N TYR A 159 -13.21 9.96 5.56
CA TYR A 159 -11.96 10.71 5.55
C TYR A 159 -12.28 12.18 5.84
N ILE A 160 -11.78 12.70 6.97
CA ILE A 160 -12.22 13.94 7.58
C ILE A 160 -11.05 14.91 7.85
N ALA A 161 -11.36 16.20 7.93
CA ALA A 161 -10.47 17.23 8.45
C ALA A 161 -10.59 17.30 9.97
N VAL A 162 -9.48 17.38 10.70
CA VAL A 162 -9.45 17.37 12.18
C VAL A 162 -8.44 18.35 12.74
N CYS A 163 -8.74 18.87 13.94
CA CYS A 163 -7.83 19.70 14.74
C CYS A 163 -8.07 19.48 16.24
N ALA A 164 -7.26 20.11 17.09
CA ALA A 164 -7.56 20.17 18.54
C ALA A 164 -8.92 20.79 18.79
N ALA A 165 -9.64 20.33 19.82
CA ALA A 165 -10.92 20.93 20.20
C ALA A 165 -10.79 22.41 20.57
N SER A 166 -9.62 22.79 21.16
CA SER A 166 -9.27 24.17 21.55
C SER A 166 -8.77 25.02 20.38
N HIS A 167 -8.60 24.44 19.18
CA HIS A 167 -8.00 25.14 18.04
C HIS A 167 -8.77 26.39 17.66
N ILE A 168 -8.05 27.51 17.53
CA ILE A 168 -8.55 28.81 17.09
C ILE A 168 -8.06 29.04 15.67
N PHE A 169 -8.98 29.04 14.72
CA PHE A 169 -8.66 29.23 13.31
C PHE A 169 -8.23 30.66 13.01
N MET A 170 -7.35 30.82 12.01
CA MET A 170 -7.01 32.12 11.47
C MET A 170 -8.18 32.75 10.68
N ALA A 171 -8.97 31.93 10.01
CA ALA A 171 -10.21 32.36 9.38
C ALA A 171 -11.39 32.33 10.37
N ASP A 172 -12.28 33.30 10.27
CA ASP A 172 -13.51 33.32 11.10
C ASP A 172 -14.50 32.25 10.55
N HIS A 173 -14.68 31.17 11.29
CA HIS A 173 -15.54 30.03 10.94
C HIS A 173 -15.20 29.38 9.57
N PRO A 174 -14.12 28.57 9.46
CA PRO A 174 -13.76 27.95 8.19
C PRO A 174 -14.83 26.95 7.71
N HIS A 175 -15.27 27.11 6.46
CA HIS A 175 -16.26 26.26 5.80
C HIS A 175 -15.74 25.56 4.55
N THR A 176 -14.56 25.95 4.06
CA THR A 176 -13.97 25.42 2.84
C THR A 176 -12.49 25.13 3.02
N ILE A 177 -11.92 24.32 2.11
CA ILE A 177 -10.47 24.08 2.07
C ILE A 177 -9.68 25.40 1.95
N SER A 178 -10.22 26.37 1.18
CA SER A 178 -9.59 27.69 1.02
C SER A 178 -9.38 28.41 2.35
N ASP A 179 -10.29 28.25 3.30
CA ASP A 179 -10.19 28.88 4.62
C ASP A 179 -9.11 28.24 5.51
N LEU A 180 -8.67 27.03 5.16
CA LEU A 180 -7.66 26.27 5.91
C LEU A 180 -6.24 26.43 5.39
N VAL A 181 -6.00 27.07 4.24
CA VAL A 181 -4.65 27.15 3.65
C VAL A 181 -3.67 27.98 4.49
N CYS A 182 -4.16 28.84 5.39
CA CYS A 182 -3.36 29.60 6.34
C CYS A 182 -2.93 28.76 7.57
N GLU A 183 -3.58 27.62 7.81
CA GLU A 183 -3.26 26.73 8.92
C GLU A 183 -2.03 25.86 8.61
N ARG A 184 -1.35 25.37 9.66
CA ARG A 184 -0.29 24.37 9.47
C ARG A 184 -0.92 23.01 9.18
N LEU A 185 -0.60 22.44 8.02
CA LEU A 185 -1.01 21.09 7.64
C LEU A 185 -0.03 20.04 8.18
N LEU A 186 -0.50 19.11 9.01
CA LEU A 186 0.22 17.89 9.36
C LEU A 186 -0.13 16.80 8.35
N VAL A 187 0.86 16.31 7.61
CA VAL A 187 0.63 15.41 6.47
C VAL A 187 1.60 14.22 6.51
N ARG A 188 1.11 13.07 6.02
CA ARG A 188 1.90 11.86 5.88
C ARG A 188 3.01 12.00 4.82
N GLU A 189 3.92 11.07 4.83
CA GLU A 189 5.01 10.96 3.85
C GLU A 189 4.50 10.60 2.44
N GLU A 190 5.36 10.81 1.44
CA GLU A 190 5.11 10.36 0.06
C GLU A 190 5.06 8.84 0.00
N GLY A 191 4.09 8.32 -0.77
CA GLY A 191 3.82 6.87 -0.86
C GLY A 191 2.79 6.37 0.15
N SER A 192 2.40 7.19 1.15
CA SER A 192 1.26 6.90 2.03
C SER A 192 -0.06 6.95 1.26
N GLY A 193 -0.91 5.95 1.46
CA GLY A 193 -2.27 5.93 0.93
C GLY A 193 -3.10 7.11 1.44
N THR A 194 -3.04 7.39 2.74
CA THR A 194 -3.71 8.52 3.38
C THR A 194 -3.32 9.86 2.72
N ARG A 195 -2.02 10.10 2.49
CA ARG A 195 -1.56 11.30 1.78
C ARG A 195 -2.03 11.34 0.33
N ASN A 196 -1.94 10.22 -0.37
CA ASN A 196 -2.36 10.15 -1.78
C ASN A 196 -3.84 10.54 -1.96
N ILE A 197 -4.71 10.07 -1.06
CA ILE A 197 -6.13 10.45 -1.05
C ILE A 197 -6.30 11.96 -0.84
N LEU A 198 -5.58 12.55 0.10
CA LEU A 198 -5.60 14.00 0.31
C LEU A 198 -5.14 14.74 -0.94
N GLU A 199 -4.00 14.38 -1.52
CA GLU A 199 -3.45 15.04 -2.72
C GLU A 199 -4.44 14.99 -3.89
N GLN A 200 -5.04 13.83 -4.18
CA GLN A 200 -6.04 13.69 -5.23
C GLN A 200 -7.29 14.55 -4.95
N SER A 201 -7.73 14.57 -3.71
CA SER A 201 -8.87 15.37 -3.27
C SER A 201 -8.60 16.88 -3.40
N LEU A 202 -7.42 17.34 -3.00
CA LEU A 202 -7.01 18.73 -3.14
C LEU A 202 -6.91 19.13 -4.62
N ILE A 203 -6.23 18.31 -5.44
CA ILE A 203 -6.06 18.57 -6.89
C ILE A 203 -7.41 18.68 -7.60
N SER A 204 -8.37 17.82 -7.29
CA SER A 204 -9.72 17.86 -7.89
C SER A 204 -10.48 19.14 -7.58
N ARG A 205 -10.06 19.87 -6.54
CA ARG A 205 -10.63 21.16 -6.08
C ARG A 205 -9.74 22.37 -6.43
N GLY A 206 -8.64 22.13 -7.17
CA GLY A 206 -7.71 23.18 -7.59
C GLY A 206 -6.67 23.56 -6.54
N PHE A 207 -6.50 22.75 -5.48
CA PHE A 207 -5.52 22.96 -4.42
C PHE A 207 -4.40 21.93 -4.46
N ARG A 208 -3.30 22.22 -3.75
CA ARG A 208 -2.17 21.35 -3.49
C ARG A 208 -1.69 21.49 -2.06
N ILE A 209 -0.93 20.54 -1.55
CA ILE A 209 -0.27 20.65 -0.23
C ILE A 209 0.63 21.90 -0.16
N SER A 210 1.26 22.28 -1.27
CA SER A 210 2.11 23.47 -1.35
C SER A 210 1.37 24.81 -1.22
N ASP A 211 0.03 24.81 -1.31
CA ASP A 211 -0.77 26.03 -1.15
C ASP A 211 -1.02 26.35 0.34
N PHE A 212 -0.80 25.37 1.22
CA PHE A 212 -0.78 25.62 2.66
C PHE A 212 0.46 26.40 3.05
N VAL A 213 0.31 27.49 3.80
CA VAL A 213 1.42 28.37 4.22
C VAL A 213 2.51 27.60 4.94
N HIS A 214 2.12 26.62 5.77
CA HIS A 214 3.03 25.74 6.47
C HIS A 214 2.53 24.30 6.41
N TYR A 215 3.45 23.34 6.21
CA TYR A 215 3.13 21.93 6.41
C TYR A 215 4.26 21.22 7.16
N THR A 216 3.92 20.13 7.85
CA THR A 216 4.87 19.26 8.52
C THR A 216 4.64 17.84 8.05
N LYS A 217 5.67 17.23 7.44
CA LYS A 217 5.64 15.84 6.99
C LYS A 217 6.02 14.91 8.13
N VAL A 218 5.15 13.92 8.40
CA VAL A 218 5.31 12.95 9.50
C VAL A 218 4.98 11.56 9.00
N GLU A 219 5.86 10.60 9.24
CA GLU A 219 5.69 9.21 8.77
C GLU A 219 4.80 8.38 9.71
N ASN A 220 4.76 8.70 10.99
CA ASN A 220 4.01 7.96 12.00
C ASN A 220 2.66 8.60 12.30
N MET A 221 1.58 7.81 12.28
CA MET A 221 0.22 8.28 12.50
C MET A 221 0.00 8.76 13.96
N HIS A 222 0.52 8.03 14.94
CA HIS A 222 0.41 8.44 16.35
C HIS A 222 1.06 9.79 16.60
N THR A 223 2.22 10.07 15.96
CA THR A 223 2.87 11.37 16.07
C THR A 223 2.00 12.49 15.51
N ILE A 224 1.28 12.26 14.39
CA ILE A 224 0.32 13.25 13.86
C ILE A 224 -0.78 13.49 14.88
N ILE A 225 -1.38 12.45 15.43
CA ILE A 225 -2.46 12.55 16.42
C ILE A 225 -1.99 13.29 17.68
N ASP A 226 -0.78 12.99 18.17
CA ASP A 226 -0.23 13.65 19.33
C ASP A 226 0.10 15.13 19.08
N LEU A 227 0.54 15.50 17.88
CA LEU A 227 0.72 16.89 17.46
C LEU A 227 -0.64 17.62 17.36
N LEU A 228 -1.68 16.95 16.85
CA LEU A 228 -3.05 17.51 16.84
C LEU A 228 -3.55 17.79 18.27
N LYS A 229 -3.36 16.84 19.20
CA LYS A 229 -3.74 17.02 20.62
C LYS A 229 -3.03 18.21 21.27
N LYS A 230 -1.85 18.57 20.79
CA LYS A 230 -1.05 19.71 21.26
C LYS A 230 -1.32 21.00 20.47
N ASP A 231 -2.34 21.00 19.63
CA ASP A 231 -2.72 22.15 18.80
C ASP A 231 -1.59 22.68 17.90
N CYS A 232 -0.85 21.74 17.27
CA CYS A 232 0.25 22.09 16.35
C CYS A 232 -0.22 22.34 14.91
N GLY A 233 -1.53 22.27 14.63
CA GLY A 233 -2.12 22.49 13.31
C GLY A 233 -3.33 21.61 13.05
N ILE A 234 -3.61 21.40 11.78
CA ILE A 234 -4.74 20.58 11.27
C ILE A 234 -4.23 19.36 10.50
N SER A 235 -5.06 18.35 10.33
CA SER A 235 -4.77 17.22 9.45
C SER A 235 -6.02 16.70 8.78
N PHE A 236 -5.83 15.90 7.73
CA PHE A 236 -6.88 15.14 7.06
C PHE A 236 -6.58 13.65 7.24
N LEU A 237 -7.45 12.93 7.90
CA LEU A 237 -7.25 11.55 8.35
C LEU A 237 -8.52 10.73 8.19
N TYR A 238 -8.37 9.41 8.18
CA TYR A 238 -9.52 8.53 8.34
C TYR A 238 -10.10 8.67 9.76
N LYS A 239 -11.42 8.81 9.85
CA LYS A 239 -12.14 9.00 11.11
C LYS A 239 -11.84 7.91 12.13
N ILE A 240 -11.70 6.67 11.67
CA ILE A 240 -11.36 5.51 12.51
C ILE A 240 -10.04 5.70 13.28
N ALA A 241 -9.08 6.45 12.73
CA ALA A 241 -7.79 6.69 13.39
C ALA A 241 -7.86 7.67 14.57
N VAL A 242 -8.91 8.47 14.65
CA VAL A 242 -9.09 9.52 15.68
C VAL A 242 -10.44 9.40 16.42
N GLU A 243 -11.09 8.26 16.28
CA GLU A 243 -12.45 8.06 16.83
C GLU A 243 -12.49 8.24 18.36
N ASN A 244 -11.49 7.76 19.07
CA ASN A 244 -11.38 7.90 20.52
C ASN A 244 -11.16 9.36 20.94
N GLU A 245 -10.33 10.08 20.23
CA GLU A 245 -10.05 11.50 20.45
C GLU A 245 -11.27 12.39 20.16
N LEU A 246 -12.04 12.05 19.14
CA LEU A 246 -13.31 12.72 18.82
C LEU A 246 -14.37 12.43 19.90
N LYS A 247 -14.53 11.16 20.30
CA LYS A 247 -15.48 10.77 21.37
C LYS A 247 -15.14 11.41 22.72
N SER A 248 -13.85 11.55 23.03
CA SER A 248 -13.39 12.20 24.27
C SER A 248 -13.40 13.73 24.22
N GLY A 249 -13.65 14.33 23.05
CA GLY A 249 -13.68 15.78 22.85
C GLY A 249 -12.29 16.43 22.91
N ILE A 250 -11.21 15.66 22.77
CA ILE A 250 -9.81 16.20 22.70
C ILE A 250 -9.55 16.76 21.30
N LEU A 251 -10.04 16.08 20.27
CA LEU A 251 -10.06 16.54 18.88
C LEU A 251 -11.49 16.88 18.45
N LYS A 252 -11.61 17.69 17.42
CA LYS A 252 -12.87 17.98 16.73
C LYS A 252 -12.73 17.82 15.23
N GLU A 253 -13.79 17.39 14.58
CA GLU A 253 -13.93 17.41 13.13
C GLU A 253 -14.12 18.85 12.65
N ILE A 254 -13.43 19.24 11.59
CA ILE A 254 -13.61 20.52 10.91
C ILE A 254 -14.67 20.28 9.83
N SER A 255 -15.85 20.84 10.01
CA SER A 255 -16.96 20.69 9.07
C SER A 255 -16.74 21.59 7.85
N LEU A 256 -16.49 20.97 6.69
CA LEU A 256 -16.25 21.66 5.43
C LEU A 256 -17.38 21.34 4.43
N ASP A 257 -17.90 22.35 3.75
CA ASP A 257 -18.96 22.20 2.76
C ASP A 257 -18.45 21.55 1.46
N ASP A 258 -17.19 21.81 1.12
CA ASP A 258 -16.52 21.33 -0.09
C ASP A 258 -15.67 20.07 0.12
N PHE A 259 -15.69 19.49 1.33
CA PHE A 259 -14.89 18.29 1.66
C PHE A 259 -15.73 17.26 2.41
N LYS A 260 -16.36 16.36 1.66
CA LYS A 260 -17.02 15.17 2.19
C LYS A 260 -16.52 13.98 1.39
N MET A 261 -15.87 13.04 2.03
CA MET A 261 -15.24 11.92 1.34
C MET A 261 -15.28 10.65 2.16
N GLN A 262 -15.57 9.55 1.47
CA GLN A 262 -15.38 8.19 1.94
C GLN A 262 -14.42 7.48 1.00
N HIS A 263 -13.66 6.55 1.53
CA HIS A 263 -12.75 5.76 0.74
C HIS A 263 -12.76 4.29 1.20
N ASP A 264 -12.63 3.39 0.24
CA ASP A 264 -12.60 1.96 0.51
C ASP A 264 -11.18 1.53 0.93
N PHE A 265 -11.12 0.68 1.96
CA PHE A 265 -9.97 -0.17 2.23
C PHE A 265 -10.16 -1.47 1.48
N ASP A 266 -9.13 -1.90 0.76
CA ASP A 266 -9.17 -3.11 -0.06
C ASP A 266 -8.16 -4.14 0.46
N ILE A 267 -8.58 -5.40 0.54
CA ILE A 267 -7.67 -6.55 0.63
C ILE A 267 -7.25 -6.87 -0.80
N ILE A 268 -5.94 -6.97 -1.03
CA ILE A 268 -5.37 -7.22 -2.35
C ILE A 268 -4.40 -8.39 -2.33
N TRP A 269 -4.29 -9.10 -3.45
CA TRP A 269 -3.32 -10.17 -3.68
C TRP A 269 -2.96 -10.24 -5.16
N GLU A 270 -1.90 -10.99 -5.48
CA GLU A 270 -1.44 -11.19 -6.85
C GLU A 270 -2.56 -11.75 -7.75
N LYS A 271 -2.79 -11.06 -8.88
CA LYS A 271 -3.75 -11.48 -9.87
C LYS A 271 -3.29 -12.77 -10.54
N HIS A 272 -4.21 -13.73 -10.71
CA HIS A 272 -3.96 -15.04 -11.30
C HIS A 272 -3.10 -16.00 -10.43
N SER A 273 -2.90 -15.73 -9.14
CA SER A 273 -2.34 -16.71 -8.22
C SER A 273 -3.24 -17.94 -8.12
N ILE A 274 -2.63 -19.12 -8.08
CA ILE A 274 -3.35 -20.39 -7.84
C ILE A 274 -3.97 -20.44 -6.44
N TYR A 275 -3.54 -19.57 -5.53
CA TYR A 275 -4.05 -19.46 -4.16
C TYR A 275 -5.24 -18.50 -4.02
N THR A 276 -5.82 -18.02 -5.13
CA THR A 276 -6.93 -17.04 -5.09
C THR A 276 -8.11 -17.52 -4.25
N ASP A 277 -8.52 -18.78 -4.35
CA ASP A 277 -9.64 -19.32 -3.56
C ASP A 277 -9.35 -19.34 -2.07
N LYS A 278 -8.11 -19.66 -1.67
CA LYS A 278 -7.65 -19.58 -0.28
C LYS A 278 -7.70 -18.14 0.23
N TYR A 279 -7.22 -17.18 -0.56
CA TYR A 279 -7.26 -15.77 -0.18
C TYR A 279 -8.67 -15.23 -0.06
N LEU A 280 -9.58 -15.67 -0.91
CA LEU A 280 -11.01 -15.35 -0.81
C LEU A 280 -11.64 -15.91 0.48
N SER A 281 -11.32 -17.15 0.86
CA SER A 281 -11.78 -17.73 2.14
C SER A 281 -11.30 -16.91 3.33
N ILE A 282 -10.01 -16.55 3.36
CA ILE A 282 -9.45 -15.70 4.40
C ILE A 282 -10.14 -14.32 4.43
N CYS A 283 -10.39 -13.71 3.26
CA CYS A 283 -11.13 -12.44 3.18
C CYS A 283 -12.53 -12.55 3.77
N GLU A 284 -13.23 -13.65 3.54
CA GLU A 284 -14.57 -13.88 4.09
C GLU A 284 -14.52 -13.94 5.62
N GLU A 285 -13.58 -14.67 6.19
CA GLU A 285 -13.39 -14.74 7.63
C GLU A 285 -13.06 -13.37 8.24
N PHE A 286 -12.20 -12.56 7.60
CA PHE A 286 -11.93 -11.19 8.04
C PHE A 286 -13.14 -10.24 7.91
N MET A 287 -14.16 -10.58 7.14
CA MET A 287 -15.32 -9.70 6.93
C MET A 287 -16.53 -10.07 7.78
N TYR A 288 -16.68 -11.35 8.15
CA TYR A 288 -17.87 -11.84 8.88
C TYR A 288 -17.83 -11.57 10.39
N PHE A 289 -16.76 -11.04 10.91
CA PHE A 289 -16.55 -10.68 12.31
C PHE A 289 -16.08 -9.22 12.44
#